data_0018e0e6def800dc79d06240be158976
#
_entry.id   0018e0e6def800dc79d06240be158976
#
_cell.length_a   1.000
_cell.length_b   1.000
_cell.length_c   1.000
_cell.angle_alpha   90.00
_cell.angle_beta   90.00
_cell.angle_gamma   90.00
#
_symmetry.space_group_name_H-M   'P 1'
#
loop_
_entity.id
_entity.type
_entity.pdbx_description
1 polymer ?
#
loop_
_entity_poly.entity_id
_entity_poly.type
_entity_poly.pdbx_seq_one_letter_code
_entity_poly.pdbx_strand_id
1 'polypeptide(L)'
;MSQYESKQTDNDKKFKLQFDSWEINMNTNLDSFYINIKNCDSNIIYENNFQIEFFQNLNSFKSYYNINNVIYLIKSMIEQKLIFIKEEDDNLNLTFIFDNQTEEIKLNKKKEKNKINLHNVYTIPHQLSITSISVFPSGNFISVSENKSIYIYNSQFEKIKEINNGHENGIYYVNVKDENNFVTASFKNIITWIKNENEFKTNEIIENAHTDWIYKVLYYQNGSIISCSNDKKIKIWEENNNNKHECITILLNEDRIRSILLLSEKNILVSSGYEGTKLWNLNNFECFCNIKDAICCGSDGLNILNNDNIIVGGDYHSIISIISIKSKNIIKSINNVFGCLGICVLDNGIFLIGGMSNNIKVYKNYECIQEINQSHRNWIFGFVQLKNNVIASYSQDGTIKIWSFD
;
A
#
# COMPACT_ATOMS: atom_id res chain seq x y z
N MET A 1 24.85 -18.67 -4.93
CA MET A 1 24.58 -19.71 -5.99
C MET A 1 23.68 -19.06 -7.02
N SER A 2 24.18 -18.85 -8.22
CA SER A 2 23.42 -18.25 -9.33
C SER A 2 22.47 -19.30 -9.93
N GLN A 3 21.17 -19.00 -9.96
CA GLN A 3 20.18 -19.82 -10.66
C GLN A 3 20.11 -19.39 -12.13
N TYR A 4 20.13 -20.36 -13.02
CA TYR A 4 20.06 -20.21 -14.47
C TYR A 4 18.70 -20.63 -15.00
N GLU A 5 18.05 -19.79 -15.80
CA GLU A 5 16.99 -20.20 -16.72
C GLU A 5 17.30 -19.71 -18.14
N SER A 6 17.47 -20.61 -19.09
CA SER A 6 17.57 -20.31 -20.53
C SER A 6 16.31 -20.80 -21.24
N LYS A 7 15.55 -19.91 -21.86
CA LYS A 7 14.51 -20.29 -22.86
C LYS A 7 15.02 -19.94 -24.24
N GLN A 8 15.08 -20.95 -25.12
CA GLN A 8 15.56 -20.85 -26.49
C GLN A 8 14.38 -20.80 -27.46
N THR A 9 14.27 -19.72 -28.26
CA THR A 9 13.55 -19.68 -29.53
C THR A 9 14.55 -19.35 -30.62
N ASP A 10 14.40 -19.91 -31.83
CA ASP A 10 15.45 -20.07 -32.84
C ASP A 10 16.18 -18.80 -33.34
N ASN A 11 15.71 -17.57 -33.04
CA ASN A 11 16.38 -16.34 -33.51
C ASN A 11 16.70 -15.30 -32.43
N ASP A 12 16.16 -15.41 -31.22
CA ASP A 12 16.43 -14.48 -30.13
C ASP A 12 16.93 -15.25 -28.91
N LYS A 13 18.17 -15.05 -28.49
CA LYS A 13 18.70 -15.63 -27.26
C LYS A 13 18.52 -14.65 -26.11
N LYS A 14 17.86 -15.14 -25.03
CA LYS A 14 17.64 -14.38 -23.79
C LYS A 14 18.47 -15.00 -22.68
N PHE A 15 19.22 -14.15 -21.99
CA PHE A 15 20.02 -14.54 -20.83
C PHE A 15 19.60 -13.71 -19.64
N LYS A 16 19.48 -14.38 -18.50
CA LYS A 16 19.18 -13.74 -17.21
C LYS A 16 20.27 -14.15 -16.22
N LEU A 17 20.88 -13.17 -15.60
CA LEU A 17 21.89 -13.34 -14.56
C LEU A 17 21.48 -12.52 -13.33
N GLN A 18 21.79 -13.03 -12.15
CA GLN A 18 21.61 -12.28 -10.91
C GLN A 18 22.96 -12.16 -10.21
N PHE A 19 23.30 -10.94 -9.86
CA PHE A 19 24.56 -10.61 -9.19
C PHE A 19 24.28 -9.59 -8.08
N ASP A 20 24.46 -10.01 -6.82
CA ASP A 20 24.12 -9.23 -5.65
C ASP A 20 22.68 -8.65 -5.75
N SER A 21 22.52 -7.34 -5.64
CA SER A 21 21.23 -6.63 -5.78
C SER A 21 20.83 -6.35 -7.23
N TRP A 22 21.52 -6.91 -8.23
CA TRP A 22 21.30 -6.61 -9.64
C TRP A 22 20.79 -7.80 -10.43
N GLU A 23 19.73 -7.59 -11.17
CA GLU A 23 19.21 -8.51 -12.18
C GLU A 23 19.65 -8.02 -13.57
N ILE A 24 20.42 -8.82 -14.29
CA ILE A 24 20.95 -8.50 -15.61
C ILE A 24 20.24 -9.36 -16.65
N ASN A 25 19.49 -8.74 -17.54
CA ASN A 25 18.81 -9.38 -18.66
C ASN A 25 19.49 -8.96 -19.96
N MET A 26 19.90 -9.93 -20.76
CA MET A 26 20.55 -9.71 -22.04
C MET A 26 19.75 -10.42 -23.14
N ASN A 27 19.37 -9.68 -24.16
CA ASN A 27 18.68 -10.21 -25.33
C ASN A 27 19.50 -9.91 -26.59
N THR A 28 19.48 -10.85 -27.54
CA THR A 28 20.13 -10.65 -28.84
C THR A 28 19.15 -10.82 -29.97
N ASN A 29 19.31 -10.04 -31.03
CA ASN A 29 18.85 -10.36 -32.37
C ASN A 29 20.07 -10.46 -33.30
N LEU A 30 19.85 -10.64 -34.60
CA LEU A 30 20.94 -10.92 -35.55
C LEU A 30 22.10 -9.91 -35.52
N ASP A 31 21.81 -8.63 -35.28
CA ASP A 31 22.80 -7.54 -35.42
C ASP A 31 22.90 -6.63 -34.20
N SER A 32 22.12 -6.87 -33.16
CA SER A 32 22.10 -6.00 -31.98
C SER A 32 22.06 -6.77 -30.66
N PHE A 33 22.59 -6.13 -29.65
CA PHE A 33 22.63 -6.61 -28.27
C PHE A 33 21.90 -5.62 -27.35
N TYR A 34 20.88 -6.10 -26.71
CA TYR A 34 20.13 -5.32 -25.73
C TYR A 34 20.47 -5.79 -24.33
N ILE A 35 20.87 -4.87 -23.48
CA ILE A 35 21.12 -5.10 -22.06
C ILE A 35 20.12 -4.30 -21.23
N ASN A 36 19.54 -4.97 -20.25
CA ASN A 36 18.66 -4.38 -19.25
C ASN A 36 19.15 -4.83 -17.89
N ILE A 37 19.46 -3.88 -17.03
CA ILE A 37 19.95 -4.13 -15.68
C ILE A 37 18.98 -3.49 -14.70
N LYS A 38 18.43 -4.31 -13.80
CA LYS A 38 17.51 -3.90 -12.76
C LYS A 38 18.18 -3.96 -11.41
N ASN A 39 18.16 -2.84 -10.67
CA ASN A 39 18.48 -2.86 -9.26
C ASN A 39 17.30 -3.45 -8.48
N CYS A 40 17.49 -4.59 -7.82
CA CYS A 40 16.43 -5.30 -7.10
C CYS A 40 15.97 -4.55 -5.84
N ASP A 41 16.85 -3.74 -5.24
CA ASP A 41 16.53 -2.98 -4.03
C ASP A 41 15.76 -1.69 -4.33
N SER A 42 16.16 -0.95 -5.36
CA SER A 42 15.53 0.32 -5.77
C SER A 42 14.49 0.19 -6.88
N ASN A 43 14.42 -0.98 -7.53
CA ASN A 43 13.58 -1.27 -8.69
C ASN A 43 13.84 -0.37 -9.92
N ILE A 44 15.00 0.30 -9.95
CA ILE A 44 15.42 1.15 -11.07
C ILE A 44 15.94 0.26 -12.20
N ILE A 45 15.63 0.64 -13.44
CA ILE A 45 16.03 -0.09 -14.64
C ILE A 45 16.92 0.79 -15.48
N TYR A 46 18.05 0.24 -15.91
CA TYR A 46 18.99 0.83 -16.87
C TYR A 46 19.01 -0.03 -18.10
N GLU A 47 18.96 0.59 -19.29
CA GLU A 47 18.94 -0.16 -20.54
C GLU A 47 19.69 0.55 -21.66
N ASN A 48 20.25 -0.23 -22.56
CA ASN A 48 20.76 0.27 -23.84
C ASN A 48 20.72 -0.84 -24.89
N ASN A 49 20.74 -0.42 -26.15
CA ASN A 49 20.80 -1.31 -27.31
C ASN A 49 22.08 -0.99 -28.08
N PHE A 50 22.93 -1.99 -28.26
CA PHE A 50 24.21 -1.86 -28.89
C PHE A 50 24.24 -2.66 -30.19
N GLN A 51 24.78 -2.08 -31.27
CA GLN A 51 25.16 -2.81 -32.45
C GLN A 51 26.47 -3.58 -32.18
N ILE A 52 26.69 -4.68 -32.87
CA ILE A 52 27.92 -5.50 -32.70
C ILE A 52 29.18 -4.68 -32.92
N GLU A 53 29.15 -3.74 -33.84
CA GLU A 53 30.24 -2.80 -34.15
C GLU A 53 30.70 -1.97 -32.95
N PHE A 54 29.80 -1.65 -32.03
CA PHE A 54 30.14 -0.98 -30.79
C PHE A 54 31.16 -1.79 -29.99
N PHE A 55 30.91 -3.09 -29.79
CA PHE A 55 31.82 -3.94 -29.03
C PHE A 55 33.13 -4.19 -29.77
N GLN A 56 33.12 -4.27 -31.11
CA GLN A 56 34.31 -4.41 -31.90
C GLN A 56 35.26 -3.19 -31.84
N ASN A 57 34.71 -2.02 -31.46
CA ASN A 57 35.51 -0.79 -31.25
C ASN A 57 36.14 -0.73 -29.87
N LEU A 58 35.68 -1.52 -28.90
CA LEU A 58 36.31 -1.64 -27.59
C LEU A 58 37.53 -2.55 -27.69
N ASN A 59 38.67 -2.13 -27.11
CA ASN A 59 39.93 -2.86 -27.26
C ASN A 59 39.86 -4.32 -26.80
N SER A 60 39.17 -4.58 -25.70
CA SER A 60 39.03 -5.90 -25.12
C SER A 60 38.09 -6.84 -25.89
N PHE A 61 37.29 -6.32 -26.83
CA PHE A 61 36.29 -7.07 -27.58
C PHE A 61 36.59 -7.22 -29.08
N LYS A 62 37.69 -6.65 -29.58
CA LYS A 62 38.04 -6.64 -31.01
C LYS A 62 38.13 -8.00 -31.68
N SER A 63 38.44 -9.06 -30.93
CA SER A 63 38.56 -10.43 -31.44
C SER A 63 37.25 -11.20 -31.56
N TYR A 64 36.13 -10.59 -31.11
CA TYR A 64 34.82 -11.24 -31.09
C TYR A 64 33.99 -10.79 -32.29
N TYR A 65 33.81 -11.69 -33.25
CA TYR A 65 33.20 -11.40 -34.55
C TYR A 65 31.67 -11.55 -34.55
N ASN A 66 31.06 -12.04 -33.49
CA ASN A 66 29.61 -12.14 -33.40
C ASN A 66 29.10 -11.87 -31.98
N ILE A 67 27.85 -11.43 -31.91
CA ILE A 67 27.21 -11.01 -30.68
C ILE A 67 27.13 -12.08 -29.59
N ASN A 68 26.99 -13.37 -30.03
CA ASN A 68 26.95 -14.49 -29.09
C ASN A 68 28.28 -14.64 -28.33
N ASN A 69 29.40 -14.44 -29.00
CA ASN A 69 30.73 -14.51 -28.38
C ASN A 69 30.90 -13.37 -27.36
N VAL A 70 30.43 -12.18 -27.68
CA VAL A 70 30.42 -11.03 -26.74
C VAL A 70 29.61 -11.35 -25.48
N ILE A 71 28.44 -11.96 -25.64
CA ILE A 71 27.59 -12.33 -24.51
C ILE A 71 28.26 -13.39 -23.63
N TYR A 72 28.86 -14.43 -24.25
CA TYR A 72 29.59 -15.44 -23.49
C TYR A 72 30.77 -14.86 -22.73
N LEU A 73 31.47 -13.88 -23.31
CA LEU A 73 32.54 -13.16 -22.62
C LEU A 73 31.98 -12.37 -21.42
N ILE A 74 30.97 -11.52 -21.61
CA ILE A 74 30.35 -10.74 -20.54
C ILE A 74 29.89 -11.66 -19.41
N LYS A 75 29.22 -12.77 -19.74
CA LYS A 75 28.80 -13.78 -18.77
C LYS A 75 29.98 -14.34 -17.97
N SER A 76 31.04 -14.78 -18.65
CA SER A 76 32.25 -15.26 -17.98
C SER A 76 32.88 -14.21 -17.06
N MET A 77 32.91 -12.96 -17.48
CA MET A 77 33.46 -11.86 -16.67
C MET A 77 32.60 -11.58 -15.43
N ILE A 78 31.29 -11.70 -15.53
CA ILE A 78 30.38 -11.59 -14.36
C ILE A 78 30.66 -12.72 -13.39
N GLU A 79 30.77 -13.95 -13.88
CA GLU A 79 31.05 -15.15 -13.07
C GLU A 79 32.41 -15.05 -12.35
N GLN A 80 33.39 -14.42 -12.99
CA GLN A 80 34.72 -14.21 -12.44
C GLN A 80 34.86 -12.93 -11.60
N LYS A 81 33.77 -12.17 -11.40
CA LYS A 81 33.74 -10.86 -10.72
C LYS A 81 34.67 -9.83 -11.34
N LEU A 82 34.82 -9.84 -12.65
CA LEU A 82 35.60 -8.88 -13.43
C LEU A 82 34.76 -7.72 -13.98
N ILE A 83 33.52 -7.62 -13.55
CA ILE A 83 32.61 -6.51 -13.85
C ILE A 83 32.24 -5.78 -12.59
N PHE A 84 32.41 -4.47 -12.60
CA PHE A 84 31.97 -3.57 -11.54
C PHE A 84 30.80 -2.74 -12.04
N ILE A 85 29.78 -2.61 -11.19
CA ILE A 85 28.59 -1.83 -11.48
C ILE A 85 28.62 -0.60 -10.58
N LYS A 86 28.61 0.60 -11.17
CA LYS A 86 28.55 1.87 -10.46
C LYS A 86 27.36 2.68 -10.95
N GLU A 87 26.47 3.04 -10.03
CA GLU A 87 25.34 3.92 -10.30
C GLU A 87 25.78 5.38 -10.17
N GLU A 88 25.49 6.21 -11.17
CA GLU A 88 25.79 7.65 -11.19
C GLU A 88 24.58 8.41 -11.73
N ASP A 89 23.89 9.17 -10.88
CA ASP A 89 22.72 10.01 -11.20
C ASP A 89 21.70 9.30 -12.13
N ASP A 90 21.76 9.62 -13.42
CA ASP A 90 20.86 9.06 -14.46
C ASP A 90 21.50 7.93 -15.28
N ASN A 91 22.67 7.43 -14.88
CA ASN A 91 23.41 6.42 -15.64
C ASN A 91 23.91 5.30 -14.75
N LEU A 92 24.15 4.16 -15.37
CA LEU A 92 24.82 3.01 -14.78
C LEU A 92 26.08 2.73 -15.57
N ASN A 93 27.23 2.77 -14.93
CA ASN A 93 28.50 2.45 -15.56
C ASN A 93 28.86 1.01 -15.26
N LEU A 94 29.09 0.23 -16.33
CA LEU A 94 29.64 -1.13 -16.26
C LEU A 94 31.11 -1.05 -16.61
N THR A 95 31.98 -1.30 -15.64
CA THR A 95 33.43 -1.34 -15.85
C THR A 95 33.87 -2.79 -15.97
N PHE A 96 34.45 -3.15 -17.10
CA PHE A 96 35.01 -4.47 -17.39
C PHE A 96 36.51 -4.45 -17.17
N ILE A 97 37.05 -5.44 -16.46
CA ILE A 97 38.51 -5.62 -16.32
C ILE A 97 38.93 -6.80 -17.19
N PHE A 98 39.80 -6.52 -18.14
CA PHE A 98 40.33 -7.49 -19.08
C PHE A 98 41.83 -7.27 -19.30
N ASP A 99 42.65 -8.26 -18.98
CA ASP A 99 44.13 -8.23 -19.19
C ASP A 99 44.79 -6.92 -18.66
N ASN A 100 44.42 -6.46 -17.46
CA ASN A 100 44.88 -5.19 -16.86
C ASN A 100 44.42 -3.89 -17.60
N GLN A 101 43.45 -4.02 -18.50
CA GLN A 101 42.77 -2.86 -19.11
C GLN A 101 41.35 -2.77 -18.56
N THR A 102 40.81 -1.57 -18.52
CA THR A 102 39.44 -1.28 -18.12
C THR A 102 38.66 -0.73 -19.30
N GLU A 103 37.50 -1.28 -19.57
CA GLU A 103 36.54 -0.77 -20.55
C GLU A 103 35.26 -0.39 -19.83
N GLU A 104 34.66 0.71 -20.20
CA GLU A 104 33.41 1.21 -19.58
C GLU A 104 32.27 1.23 -20.58
N ILE A 105 31.13 0.67 -20.18
CA ILE A 105 29.86 0.77 -20.92
C ILE A 105 28.88 1.55 -20.07
N LYS A 106 28.34 2.60 -20.63
CA LYS A 106 27.36 3.46 -20.00
C LYS A 106 25.95 3.08 -20.42
N LEU A 107 25.09 2.76 -19.45
CA LEU A 107 23.67 2.51 -19.65
C LEU A 107 22.87 3.71 -19.17
N ASN A 108 21.87 4.11 -19.94
CA ASN A 108 20.99 5.19 -19.58
C ASN A 108 19.84 4.66 -18.70
N LYS A 109 19.46 5.44 -17.70
CA LYS A 109 18.25 5.17 -16.92
C LYS A 109 17.05 5.13 -17.85
N LYS A 110 16.27 4.03 -17.78
CA LYS A 110 15.04 3.91 -18.53
C LYS A 110 14.09 4.99 -18.05
N LYS A 111 13.82 5.98 -18.87
CA LYS A 111 12.72 6.92 -18.61
C LYS A 111 11.44 6.13 -18.71
N GLU A 112 10.72 5.97 -17.60
CA GLU A 112 9.39 5.35 -17.60
C GLU A 112 8.53 6.09 -18.64
N LYS A 113 8.17 5.43 -19.74
CA LYS A 113 7.35 6.01 -20.81
C LYS A 113 5.91 6.30 -20.36
N ASN A 114 5.47 5.70 -19.27
CA ASN A 114 4.14 5.92 -18.72
C ASN A 114 4.27 6.78 -17.46
N LYS A 115 4.08 8.07 -17.62
CA LYS A 115 3.87 8.96 -16.49
C LYS A 115 2.58 8.50 -15.82
N ILE A 116 2.71 7.83 -14.68
CA ILE A 116 1.58 7.44 -13.86
C ILE A 116 0.87 8.73 -13.47
N ASN A 117 -0.36 8.92 -13.91
CA ASN A 117 -1.12 10.13 -13.68
C ASN A 117 -2.46 9.78 -13.09
N LEU A 118 -2.65 10.09 -11.81
CA LEU A 118 -3.91 9.95 -11.11
C LEU A 118 -4.77 11.19 -11.34
N HIS A 119 -5.99 11.03 -11.83
CA HIS A 119 -6.91 12.12 -12.07
C HIS A 119 -8.31 11.82 -11.56
N ASN A 120 -9.06 12.87 -11.20
CA ASN A 120 -10.44 12.74 -10.75
C ASN A 120 -11.36 12.48 -11.94
N VAL A 121 -12.14 11.40 -11.89
CA VAL A 121 -13.10 11.01 -12.93
C VAL A 121 -14.54 11.28 -12.54
N TYR A 122 -14.86 11.28 -11.24
CA TYR A 122 -16.21 11.51 -10.75
C TYR A 122 -16.21 12.07 -9.32
N THR A 123 -17.24 12.82 -8.96
CA THR A 123 -17.41 13.37 -7.61
C THR A 123 -18.84 13.15 -7.13
N ILE A 124 -19.00 12.52 -5.97
CA ILE A 124 -20.28 12.26 -5.31
C ILE A 124 -20.42 13.26 -4.15
N PRO A 125 -21.34 14.21 -4.23
CA PRO A 125 -21.54 15.18 -3.15
C PRO A 125 -22.45 14.63 -2.04
N HIS A 126 -22.18 15.05 -0.80
CA HIS A 126 -22.98 14.81 0.39
C HIS A 126 -23.15 16.10 1.18
N GLN A 127 -24.10 16.08 2.13
CA GLN A 127 -24.41 17.26 2.95
C GLN A 127 -23.36 17.53 4.04
N LEU A 128 -22.79 16.47 4.63
CA LEU A 128 -21.78 16.54 5.70
C LEU A 128 -20.60 15.60 5.38
N SER A 129 -19.58 15.68 6.23
CA SER A 129 -18.35 14.88 6.13
C SER A 129 -18.62 13.41 5.91
N ILE A 130 -17.89 12.82 4.98
CA ILE A 130 -17.81 11.35 4.83
C ILE A 130 -16.63 10.85 5.64
N THR A 131 -16.91 10.00 6.60
CA THR A 131 -15.95 9.59 7.63
C THR A 131 -15.29 8.26 7.36
N SER A 132 -15.95 7.37 6.61
CA SER A 132 -15.39 6.07 6.21
C SER A 132 -16.11 5.48 5.00
N ILE A 133 -15.38 4.67 4.23
CA ILE A 133 -15.90 3.87 3.11
C ILE A 133 -15.41 2.43 3.25
N SER A 134 -16.27 1.47 2.90
CA SER A 134 -15.91 0.05 2.79
C SER A 134 -16.51 -0.54 1.52
N VAL A 135 -15.91 -1.62 1.00
CA VAL A 135 -16.28 -2.21 -0.29
C VAL A 135 -16.88 -3.60 -0.08
N PHE A 136 -17.99 -3.86 -0.74
CA PHE A 136 -18.58 -5.20 -0.80
C PHE A 136 -17.84 -6.09 -1.81
N PRO A 137 -17.80 -7.41 -1.63
CA PRO A 137 -17.19 -8.34 -2.59
C PRO A 137 -17.72 -8.18 -4.03
N SER A 138 -18.99 -7.80 -4.20
CA SER A 138 -19.60 -7.47 -5.51
C SER A 138 -18.93 -6.29 -6.23
N GLY A 139 -18.27 -5.39 -5.47
CA GLY A 139 -17.72 -4.12 -5.96
C GLY A 139 -18.65 -2.93 -5.74
N ASN A 140 -19.83 -3.15 -5.18
CA ASN A 140 -20.59 -2.09 -4.55
C ASN A 140 -19.82 -1.54 -3.36
N PHE A 141 -20.12 -0.34 -2.91
CA PHE A 141 -19.46 0.21 -1.72
C PHE A 141 -20.45 0.95 -0.83
N ILE A 142 -20.07 1.06 0.42
CA ILE A 142 -20.83 1.72 1.48
C ILE A 142 -20.01 2.87 2.03
N SER A 143 -20.65 4.01 2.25
CA SER A 143 -20.06 5.15 2.96
C SER A 143 -20.91 5.54 4.15
N VAL A 144 -20.26 6.09 5.16
CA VAL A 144 -20.91 6.60 6.38
C VAL A 144 -20.53 8.05 6.63
N SER A 145 -21.40 8.76 7.34
CA SER A 145 -21.28 10.20 7.47
C SER A 145 -21.60 10.69 8.89
N GLU A 146 -21.09 11.88 9.21
CA GLU A 146 -21.45 12.61 10.42
C GLU A 146 -22.93 12.98 10.52
N ASN A 147 -23.68 12.97 9.41
CA ASN A 147 -25.13 13.16 9.40
C ASN A 147 -25.93 11.95 9.88
N LYS A 148 -25.27 10.91 10.40
CA LYS A 148 -25.86 9.64 10.90
C LYS A 148 -26.41 8.73 9.81
N SER A 149 -26.12 9.04 8.55
CA SER A 149 -26.61 8.27 7.41
C SER A 149 -25.56 7.29 6.89
N ILE A 150 -26.07 6.20 6.33
CA ILE A 150 -25.31 5.18 5.62
C ILE A 150 -25.78 5.22 4.17
N TYR A 151 -24.85 5.30 3.24
CA TYR A 151 -25.12 5.35 1.80
C TYR A 151 -24.51 4.13 1.12
N ILE A 152 -25.25 3.49 0.23
CA ILE A 152 -24.76 2.34 -0.54
C ILE A 152 -24.82 2.70 -2.01
N TYR A 153 -23.72 2.41 -2.71
CA TYR A 153 -23.53 2.69 -4.13
C TYR A 153 -23.24 1.42 -4.91
N ASN A 154 -23.67 1.41 -6.16
CA ASN A 154 -23.26 0.37 -7.10
C ASN A 154 -21.86 0.64 -7.67
N SER A 155 -21.36 -0.29 -8.48
CA SER A 155 -20.04 -0.18 -9.13
C SER A 155 -19.97 0.92 -10.22
N GLN A 156 -21.10 1.54 -10.58
CA GLN A 156 -21.20 2.70 -11.47
C GLN A 156 -21.29 4.02 -10.69
N PHE A 157 -21.08 3.98 -9.36
CA PHE A 157 -21.12 5.14 -8.45
C PHE A 157 -22.51 5.75 -8.24
N GLU A 158 -23.55 5.05 -8.61
CA GLU A 158 -24.93 5.48 -8.38
C GLU A 158 -25.39 5.08 -6.98
N LYS A 159 -26.02 6.01 -6.26
CA LYS A 159 -26.60 5.73 -4.94
C LYS A 159 -27.81 4.80 -5.11
N ILE A 160 -27.72 3.57 -4.61
CA ILE A 160 -28.79 2.58 -4.66
C ILE A 160 -29.59 2.50 -3.37
N LYS A 161 -29.01 2.95 -2.25
CA LYS A 161 -29.71 2.97 -0.97
C LYS A 161 -29.18 4.04 -0.03
N GLU A 162 -30.07 4.52 0.84
CA GLU A 162 -29.78 5.40 1.96
C GLU A 162 -30.50 4.90 3.22
N ILE A 163 -29.77 4.75 4.31
CA ILE A 163 -30.31 4.40 5.63
C ILE A 163 -30.09 5.62 6.52
N ASN A 164 -31.15 6.34 6.83
CA ASN A 164 -31.14 7.51 7.69
C ASN A 164 -31.23 7.10 9.15
N ASN A 165 -30.58 7.89 10.01
CA ASN A 165 -30.57 7.70 11.47
C ASN A 165 -30.10 6.28 11.87
N GLY A 166 -29.09 5.78 11.18
CA GLY A 166 -28.47 4.48 11.47
C GLY A 166 -27.87 4.44 12.88
N HIS A 167 -27.51 5.60 13.43
CA HIS A 167 -27.02 5.76 14.79
C HIS A 167 -27.63 7.02 15.43
N GLU A 168 -27.54 7.13 16.74
CA GLU A 168 -27.95 8.36 17.48
C GLU A 168 -26.98 9.52 17.25
N ASN A 169 -25.73 9.23 16.98
CA ASN A 169 -24.65 10.18 16.70
C ASN A 169 -24.06 9.94 15.31
N GLY A 170 -23.19 10.85 14.86
CA GLY A 170 -22.45 10.68 13.61
C GLY A 170 -21.72 9.35 13.58
N ILE A 171 -21.65 8.72 12.40
CA ILE A 171 -20.99 7.44 12.20
C ILE A 171 -19.56 7.72 11.78
N TYR A 172 -18.58 7.08 12.44
CA TYR A 172 -17.17 7.35 12.21
C TYR A 172 -16.44 6.30 11.40
N TYR A 173 -16.92 5.07 11.48
CA TYR A 173 -16.29 3.97 10.72
C TYR A 173 -17.32 2.94 10.26
N VAL A 174 -17.01 2.29 9.12
CA VAL A 174 -17.74 1.16 8.58
C VAL A 174 -16.77 0.10 8.08
N ASN A 175 -17.09 -1.18 8.36
CA ASN A 175 -16.35 -2.31 7.83
C ASN A 175 -17.32 -3.39 7.30
N VAL A 176 -17.14 -3.75 6.05
CA VAL A 176 -17.92 -4.81 5.40
C VAL A 176 -17.27 -6.16 5.69
N LYS A 177 -18.09 -7.15 6.10
CA LYS A 177 -17.69 -8.55 6.25
C LYS A 177 -17.87 -9.31 4.94
N ASP A 178 -19.06 -9.21 4.38
CA ASP A 178 -19.50 -9.92 3.17
C ASP A 178 -20.67 -9.16 2.51
N GLU A 179 -21.34 -9.76 1.50
CA GLU A 179 -22.47 -9.13 0.79
C GLU A 179 -23.68 -8.84 1.68
N ASN A 180 -23.78 -9.51 2.82
CA ASN A 180 -24.95 -9.45 3.68
C ASN A 180 -24.68 -8.81 5.03
N ASN A 181 -23.41 -8.61 5.39
CA ASN A 181 -23.07 -8.19 6.74
C ASN A 181 -22.05 -7.06 6.72
N PHE A 182 -22.28 -6.02 7.51
CA PHE A 182 -21.32 -4.98 7.81
C PHE A 182 -21.49 -4.50 9.26
N VAL A 183 -20.47 -3.81 9.78
CA VAL A 183 -20.46 -3.21 11.11
C VAL A 183 -20.17 -1.71 10.98
N THR A 184 -20.81 -0.92 11.82
CA THR A 184 -20.57 0.51 11.94
C THR A 184 -20.25 0.90 13.38
N ALA A 185 -19.41 1.91 13.52
CA ALA A 185 -19.08 2.49 14.82
C ALA A 185 -19.45 3.98 14.85
N SER A 186 -20.02 4.37 15.94
CA SER A 186 -20.35 5.74 16.29
C SER A 186 -19.60 6.13 17.57
N PHE A 187 -20.00 7.23 18.23
CA PHE A 187 -19.32 7.75 19.43
C PHE A 187 -18.95 6.66 20.45
N LYS A 188 -19.93 5.88 20.95
CA LYS A 188 -19.70 4.83 21.97
C LYS A 188 -20.27 3.48 21.57
N ASN A 189 -21.08 3.44 20.52
CA ASN A 189 -21.86 2.29 20.16
C ASN A 189 -21.33 1.64 18.89
N ILE A 190 -21.44 0.31 18.83
CA ILE A 190 -21.18 -0.48 17.63
C ILE A 190 -22.52 -1.09 17.20
N ILE A 191 -22.81 -1.04 15.91
CA ILE A 191 -24.02 -1.67 15.36
C ILE A 191 -23.59 -2.67 14.28
N THR A 192 -24.06 -3.90 14.39
CA THR A 192 -23.95 -4.89 13.32
C THR A 192 -25.22 -4.88 12.47
N TRP A 193 -25.05 -5.03 11.19
CA TRP A 193 -26.09 -4.96 10.18
C TRP A 193 -26.16 -6.26 9.40
N ILE A 194 -27.38 -6.70 9.11
CA ILE A 194 -27.64 -7.89 8.29
C ILE A 194 -28.61 -7.57 7.18
N LYS A 195 -28.37 -8.13 6.00
CA LYS A 195 -29.25 -8.01 4.85
C LYS A 195 -30.36 -9.07 4.95
N ASN A 196 -31.59 -8.62 5.07
CA ASN A 196 -32.79 -9.44 5.00
C ASN A 196 -33.54 -9.11 3.71
N GLU A 197 -33.69 -10.10 2.83
CA GLU A 197 -34.21 -9.90 1.47
C GLU A 197 -33.38 -8.86 0.70
N ASN A 198 -33.91 -7.66 0.48
CA ASN A 198 -33.22 -6.57 -0.21
C ASN A 198 -32.88 -5.39 0.71
N GLU A 199 -33.03 -5.55 2.04
CA GLU A 199 -32.84 -4.48 3.01
C GLU A 199 -31.83 -4.82 4.08
N PHE A 200 -30.94 -3.88 4.39
CA PHE A 200 -30.11 -3.96 5.58
C PHE A 200 -30.90 -3.48 6.79
N LYS A 201 -30.91 -4.31 7.84
CA LYS A 201 -31.50 -4.04 9.14
C LYS A 201 -30.47 -4.17 10.24
N THR A 202 -30.69 -3.46 11.33
CA THR A 202 -29.91 -3.64 12.55
C THR A 202 -30.05 -5.08 13.03
N ASN A 203 -28.92 -5.78 13.18
CA ASN A 203 -28.87 -7.11 13.77
C ASN A 203 -28.66 -6.99 15.29
N GLU A 204 -27.70 -6.16 15.71
CA GLU A 204 -27.39 -5.94 17.12
C GLU A 204 -26.86 -4.52 17.34
N ILE A 205 -27.17 -3.97 18.51
CA ILE A 205 -26.58 -2.74 19.04
C ILE A 205 -25.76 -3.11 20.27
N ILE A 206 -24.43 -2.91 20.21
CA ILE A 206 -23.54 -3.03 21.36
C ILE A 206 -23.46 -1.64 21.98
N GLU A 207 -24.32 -1.39 22.95
CA GLU A 207 -24.39 -0.12 23.65
C GLU A 207 -23.20 0.07 24.59
N ASN A 208 -22.68 1.30 24.67
CA ASN A 208 -21.55 1.63 25.52
C ASN A 208 -20.35 0.68 25.32
N ALA A 209 -20.15 0.25 24.08
CA ALA A 209 -19.03 -0.59 23.68
C ALA A 209 -17.71 0.00 24.16
N HIS A 210 -17.59 1.32 24.13
CA HIS A 210 -16.48 2.09 24.68
C HIS A 210 -16.98 3.28 25.51
N THR A 211 -16.09 3.88 26.30
CA THR A 211 -16.43 5.05 27.12
C THR A 211 -16.18 6.39 26.40
N ASP A 212 -15.51 6.34 25.23
CA ASP A 212 -15.18 7.49 24.39
C ASP A 212 -15.23 7.07 22.90
N TRP A 213 -14.88 7.97 21.99
CA TRP A 213 -14.98 7.83 20.54
C TRP A 213 -14.33 6.56 20.02
N ILE A 214 -15.09 5.79 19.25
CA ILE A 214 -14.60 4.61 18.53
C ILE A 214 -14.10 5.08 17.16
N TYR A 215 -12.80 4.94 16.93
CA TYR A 215 -12.20 5.38 15.67
C TYR A 215 -12.23 4.35 14.58
N LYS A 216 -12.12 3.06 14.94
CA LYS A 216 -12.13 1.97 13.96
C LYS A 216 -12.73 0.71 14.54
N VAL A 217 -13.44 -0.02 13.68
CA VAL A 217 -14.03 -1.32 13.97
C VAL A 217 -13.78 -2.24 12.78
N LEU A 218 -13.34 -3.46 13.04
CA LEU A 218 -13.04 -4.44 12.01
C LEU A 218 -13.69 -5.78 12.35
N TYR A 219 -14.16 -6.49 11.33
CA TYR A 219 -14.45 -7.90 11.48
C TYR A 219 -13.15 -8.70 11.54
N TYR A 220 -13.18 -9.75 12.35
CA TYR A 220 -12.12 -10.73 12.54
C TYR A 220 -12.68 -12.12 12.33
N GLN A 221 -11.91 -13.18 12.58
CA GLN A 221 -12.30 -14.57 12.37
C GLN A 221 -13.65 -14.91 13.01
N ASN A 222 -14.42 -15.80 12.37
CA ASN A 222 -15.72 -16.31 12.85
C ASN A 222 -16.78 -15.24 13.19
N GLY A 223 -16.69 -14.05 12.57
CA GLY A 223 -17.63 -12.97 12.83
C GLY A 223 -17.31 -12.11 14.05
N SER A 224 -16.24 -12.41 14.78
CA SER A 224 -15.73 -11.58 15.87
C SER A 224 -15.45 -10.16 15.39
N ILE A 225 -15.51 -9.19 16.30
CA ILE A 225 -15.28 -7.78 16.04
C ILE A 225 -14.09 -7.30 16.88
N ILE A 226 -13.24 -6.46 16.30
CA ILE A 226 -12.20 -5.73 17.02
C ILE A 226 -12.48 -4.25 16.88
N SER A 227 -12.49 -3.51 17.99
CA SER A 227 -12.71 -2.06 18.01
C SER A 227 -11.61 -1.35 18.77
N CYS A 228 -11.26 -0.13 18.33
CA CYS A 228 -10.32 0.74 19.03
C CYS A 228 -10.91 2.12 19.29
N SER A 229 -10.48 2.75 20.38
CA SER A 229 -11.11 3.94 20.89
C SER A 229 -10.14 4.96 21.49
N ASN A 230 -10.66 6.17 21.59
CA ASN A 230 -10.09 7.27 22.36
C ASN A 230 -9.96 6.94 23.87
N ASP A 231 -10.71 5.95 24.36
CA ASP A 231 -10.67 5.48 25.75
C ASP A 231 -9.42 4.62 26.06
N LYS A 232 -8.46 4.56 25.12
CA LYS A 232 -7.17 3.86 25.24
C LYS A 232 -7.29 2.33 25.23
N LYS A 233 -8.41 1.81 24.79
CA LYS A 233 -8.69 0.36 24.76
C LYS A 233 -8.89 -0.13 23.36
N ILE A 234 -8.41 -1.36 23.13
CA ILE A 234 -8.87 -2.22 22.05
C ILE A 234 -9.73 -3.27 22.70
N LYS A 235 -10.89 -3.51 22.18
CA LYS A 235 -11.79 -4.56 22.65
C LYS A 235 -12.03 -5.57 21.55
N ILE A 236 -12.05 -6.85 21.96
CA ILE A 236 -12.34 -7.98 21.11
C ILE A 236 -13.67 -8.57 21.56
N TRP A 237 -14.60 -8.71 20.61
CA TRP A 237 -15.96 -9.13 20.81
C TRP A 237 -16.20 -10.43 20.06
N GLU A 238 -16.69 -11.44 20.72
CA GLU A 238 -17.09 -12.71 20.10
C GLU A 238 -18.59 -12.90 20.18
N GLU A 239 -19.15 -13.47 19.14
CA GLU A 239 -20.57 -13.81 19.07
C GLU A 239 -20.84 -15.06 19.93
N ASN A 240 -21.73 -14.93 20.89
CA ASN A 240 -22.15 -16.01 21.76
C ASN A 240 -23.29 -16.86 21.11
N ASN A 241 -23.73 -17.93 21.80
CA ASN A 241 -24.77 -18.83 21.32
C ASN A 241 -26.14 -18.15 21.09
N ASN A 242 -26.33 -16.93 21.57
CA ASN A 242 -27.57 -16.15 21.39
C ASN A 242 -27.43 -15.11 20.25
N ASN A 243 -26.40 -15.22 19.41
CA ASN A 243 -26.05 -14.26 18.34
C ASN A 243 -25.85 -12.84 18.89
N LYS A 244 -25.22 -12.71 20.08
CA LYS A 244 -24.86 -11.46 20.72
C LYS A 244 -23.36 -11.40 20.92
N HIS A 245 -22.77 -10.23 20.67
CA HIS A 245 -21.35 -10.01 20.88
C HIS A 245 -21.06 -9.66 22.36
N GLU A 246 -20.17 -10.42 22.95
CA GLU A 246 -19.65 -10.19 24.31
C GLU A 246 -18.17 -9.82 24.25
N CYS A 247 -17.75 -8.86 25.07
CA CYS A 247 -16.35 -8.46 25.16
C CYS A 247 -15.56 -9.54 25.88
N ILE A 248 -14.74 -10.28 25.15
CA ILE A 248 -13.92 -11.37 25.70
C ILE A 248 -12.55 -10.91 26.14
N THR A 249 -12.02 -9.81 25.57
CA THR A 249 -10.66 -9.33 25.83
C THR A 249 -10.57 -7.82 25.68
N ILE A 250 -9.79 -7.21 26.55
CA ILE A 250 -9.45 -5.78 26.52
C ILE A 250 -7.93 -5.64 26.50
N LEU A 251 -7.40 -5.06 25.44
CA LEU A 251 -5.99 -4.69 25.35
C LEU A 251 -5.84 -3.21 25.73
N LEU A 252 -4.96 -2.94 26.67
CA LEU A 252 -4.74 -1.60 27.20
C LEU A 252 -3.59 -0.91 26.48
N ASN A 253 -3.80 0.34 26.10
CA ASN A 253 -2.77 1.23 25.58
C ASN A 253 -2.52 2.40 26.55
N GLU A 254 -1.37 3.04 26.39
CA GLU A 254 -0.99 4.18 27.25
C GLU A 254 -1.72 5.45 26.83
N ASP A 255 -2.07 5.57 25.55
CA ASP A 255 -2.82 6.71 25.01
C ASP A 255 -3.87 6.24 23.98
N ARG A 256 -4.59 7.21 23.41
CA ARG A 256 -5.66 7.07 22.41
C ARG A 256 -5.20 6.24 21.21
N ILE A 257 -6.07 5.35 20.76
CA ILE A 257 -5.78 4.50 19.62
C ILE A 257 -6.59 5.02 18.44
N ARG A 258 -5.88 5.44 17.39
CA ARG A 258 -6.49 6.03 16.19
C ARG A 258 -6.80 5.02 15.11
N SER A 259 -5.97 4.01 14.97
CA SER A 259 -6.13 3.00 13.94
C SER A 259 -5.72 1.62 14.41
N ILE A 260 -6.37 0.62 13.86
CA ILE A 260 -6.01 -0.80 13.97
C ILE A 260 -5.93 -1.42 12.58
N LEU A 261 -5.07 -2.42 12.43
CA LEU A 261 -4.87 -3.16 11.18
C LEU A 261 -4.68 -4.64 11.50
N LEU A 262 -5.37 -5.50 10.78
CA LEU A 262 -5.25 -6.94 10.91
C LEU A 262 -4.28 -7.50 9.86
N LEU A 263 -3.30 -8.26 10.33
CA LEU A 263 -2.43 -9.10 9.51
C LEU A 263 -2.90 -10.54 9.68
N SER A 264 -3.99 -10.87 9.00
CA SER A 264 -4.76 -12.11 9.24
C SER A 264 -3.93 -13.38 9.05
N GLU A 265 -3.07 -13.43 8.03
CA GLU A 265 -2.19 -14.59 7.78
C GLU A 265 -1.16 -14.81 8.89
N LYS A 266 -0.77 -13.77 9.62
CA LYS A 266 0.20 -13.82 10.72
C LYS A 266 -0.45 -13.87 12.09
N ASN A 267 -1.77 -13.73 12.16
CA ASN A 267 -2.53 -13.61 13.40
C ASN A 267 -2.03 -12.48 14.31
N ILE A 268 -1.69 -11.34 13.69
CA ILE A 268 -1.17 -10.15 14.35
C ILE A 268 -2.17 -9.00 14.20
N LEU A 269 -2.45 -8.31 15.30
CA LEU A 269 -3.09 -7.02 15.31
C LEU A 269 -2.03 -5.93 15.46
N VAL A 270 -2.13 -4.93 14.62
CA VAL A 270 -1.37 -3.67 14.75
C VAL A 270 -2.31 -2.62 15.30
N SER A 271 -1.86 -1.89 16.29
CA SER A 271 -2.56 -0.69 16.78
C SER A 271 -1.63 0.51 16.75
N SER A 272 -2.14 1.69 16.41
CA SER A 272 -1.34 2.90 16.38
C SER A 272 -2.16 4.12 16.83
N GLY A 273 -1.47 5.05 17.46
CA GLY A 273 -2.00 6.31 17.97
C GLY A 273 -0.86 7.28 18.24
N TYR A 274 -1.03 8.17 19.19
CA TYR A 274 -0.03 9.22 19.48
C TYR A 274 1.20 8.74 20.25
N GLU A 275 1.11 7.59 20.95
CA GLU A 275 2.23 6.99 21.70
C GLU A 275 2.99 5.92 20.90
N GLY A 276 2.73 5.84 19.59
CA GLY A 276 3.40 4.92 18.70
C GLY A 276 2.54 3.76 18.19
N THR A 277 3.21 2.77 17.67
CA THR A 277 2.63 1.57 17.05
C THR A 277 2.98 0.33 17.83
N LYS A 278 1.97 -0.45 18.20
CA LYS A 278 2.12 -1.73 18.92
C LYS A 278 1.71 -2.91 18.04
N LEU A 279 2.41 -4.02 18.20
CA LEU A 279 2.09 -5.30 17.57
C LEU A 279 1.64 -6.29 18.66
N TRP A 280 0.46 -6.88 18.45
CA TRP A 280 -0.18 -7.81 19.37
C TRP A 280 -0.35 -9.17 18.70
N ASN A 281 -0.03 -10.22 19.43
CA ASN A 281 -0.30 -11.58 19.00
C ASN A 281 -1.75 -11.94 19.37
N LEU A 282 -2.58 -12.24 18.38
CA LEU A 282 -4.00 -12.56 18.62
C LEU A 282 -4.25 -13.98 19.15
N ASN A 283 -3.23 -14.85 19.26
CA ASN A 283 -3.39 -16.15 19.89
C ASN A 283 -3.36 -16.08 21.43
N ASN A 284 -2.59 -15.13 21.98
CA ASN A 284 -2.43 -14.97 23.45
C ASN A 284 -2.73 -13.54 23.93
N PHE A 285 -3.07 -12.64 23.02
CA PHE A 285 -3.39 -11.24 23.28
C PHE A 285 -2.27 -10.42 23.92
N GLU A 286 -1.01 -10.85 23.78
CA GLU A 286 0.15 -10.15 24.31
C GLU A 286 0.75 -9.16 23.31
N CYS A 287 1.17 -8.00 23.84
CA CYS A 287 1.97 -7.04 23.08
C CYS A 287 3.43 -7.52 23.02
N PHE A 288 3.93 -7.81 21.84
CA PHE A 288 5.30 -8.28 21.64
C PHE A 288 6.24 -7.26 21.00
N CYS A 289 5.71 -6.07 20.62
CA CYS A 289 6.51 -4.99 20.08
C CYS A 289 5.81 -3.64 20.31
N ASN A 290 6.59 -2.62 20.65
CA ASN A 290 6.15 -1.23 20.80
C ASN A 290 7.17 -0.30 20.16
N ILE A 291 6.75 0.41 19.10
CA ILE A 291 7.57 1.33 18.31
C ILE A 291 7.05 2.74 18.54
N LYS A 292 7.66 3.47 19.49
CA LYS A 292 7.18 4.78 19.95
C LYS A 292 7.24 5.87 18.88
N ASP A 293 8.22 5.81 17.97
CA ASP A 293 8.43 6.84 16.96
C ASP A 293 7.53 6.68 15.70
N ALA A 294 6.71 5.64 15.66
CA ALA A 294 5.77 5.40 14.57
C ALA A 294 4.34 5.76 15.00
N ILE A 295 3.96 7.01 14.79
CA ILE A 295 2.72 7.63 15.26
C ILE A 295 1.67 7.67 14.16
N CYS A 296 0.41 7.45 14.50
CA CYS A 296 -0.73 7.56 13.59
C CYS A 296 -1.80 8.49 14.14
N CYS A 297 -2.29 9.42 13.32
CA CYS A 297 -3.36 10.35 13.72
C CYS A 297 -4.71 10.13 13.03
N GLY A 298 -4.76 9.30 11.99
CA GLY A 298 -5.98 9.00 11.23
C GLY A 298 -6.46 7.55 11.35
N SER A 299 -7.76 7.33 11.27
CA SER A 299 -8.35 5.98 11.31
C SER A 299 -7.87 5.08 10.18
N ASP A 300 -7.56 5.65 9.02
CA ASP A 300 -7.01 4.95 7.87
C ASP A 300 -5.54 5.27 7.58
N GLY A 301 -4.83 5.76 8.60
CA GLY A 301 -3.40 6.02 8.56
C GLY A 301 -2.50 4.79 8.73
N LEU A 302 -3.06 3.58 8.79
CA LEU A 302 -2.35 2.30 8.80
C LEU A 302 -2.70 1.48 7.58
N ASN A 303 -1.69 0.91 6.89
CA ASN A 303 -1.94 -0.03 5.80
C ASN A 303 -0.82 -1.09 5.69
N ILE A 304 -1.12 -2.19 5.01
CA ILE A 304 -0.15 -3.20 4.63
C ILE A 304 0.59 -2.70 3.39
N LEU A 305 1.92 -2.62 3.45
CA LEU A 305 2.72 -2.24 2.31
C LEU A 305 3.11 -3.46 1.46
N ASN A 306 3.44 -4.56 2.14
CA ASN A 306 3.69 -5.88 1.58
C ASN A 306 3.65 -6.93 2.71
N ASN A 307 3.93 -8.19 2.39
CA ASN A 307 3.84 -9.30 3.36
C ASN A 307 4.64 -9.11 4.65
N ASP A 308 5.72 -8.31 4.62
CA ASP A 308 6.62 -8.12 5.76
C ASP A 308 6.64 -6.70 6.32
N ASN A 309 6.01 -5.76 5.65
CA ASN A 309 6.08 -4.35 6.04
C ASN A 309 4.70 -3.70 6.09
N ILE A 310 4.55 -2.80 7.06
CA ILE A 310 3.39 -1.91 7.18
C ILE A 310 3.82 -0.46 7.01
N ILE A 311 2.89 0.37 6.57
CA ILE A 311 3.05 1.82 6.47
C ILE A 311 2.17 2.49 7.51
N VAL A 312 2.74 3.44 8.23
CA VAL A 312 2.10 4.19 9.32
C VAL A 312 2.13 5.66 8.98
N GLY A 313 0.96 6.28 8.88
CA GLY A 313 0.80 7.70 8.62
C GLY A 313 1.20 8.54 9.82
N GLY A 314 1.99 9.57 9.56
CA GLY A 314 2.49 10.48 10.59
C GLY A 314 1.45 11.46 11.11
N ASP A 315 1.80 12.05 12.23
CA ASP A 315 1.08 13.17 12.86
C ASP A 315 1.51 14.54 12.28
N TYR A 316 1.39 15.57 13.10
CA TYR A 316 1.84 16.93 12.78
C TYR A 316 3.36 17.05 12.56
N HIS A 317 4.17 16.05 12.95
CA HIS A 317 5.62 16.02 12.69
C HIS A 317 5.97 15.62 11.28
N SER A 318 4.96 15.31 10.46
CA SER A 318 5.10 15.15 9.00
C SER A 318 5.97 13.96 8.57
N ILE A 319 5.99 12.88 9.35
CA ILE A 319 6.79 11.68 9.07
C ILE A 319 5.86 10.48 8.86
N ILE A 320 6.02 9.80 7.73
CA ILE A 320 5.45 8.48 7.51
C ILE A 320 6.51 7.44 7.79
N SER A 321 6.16 6.42 8.56
CA SER A 321 7.06 5.35 8.95
C SER A 321 6.74 4.05 8.23
N ILE A 322 7.76 3.40 7.68
CA ILE A 322 7.68 2.04 7.16
C ILE A 322 8.28 1.12 8.22
N ILE A 323 7.48 0.19 8.71
CA ILE A 323 7.87 -0.74 9.78
C ILE A 323 8.01 -2.13 9.19
N SER A 324 9.13 -2.78 9.46
CA SER A 324 9.28 -4.21 9.20
C SER A 324 8.73 -5.02 10.39
N ILE A 325 7.78 -5.89 10.10
CA ILE A 325 7.19 -6.80 11.10
C ILE A 325 8.22 -7.79 11.59
N LYS A 326 9.12 -8.24 10.70
CA LYS A 326 10.17 -9.21 11.02
C LYS A 326 11.24 -8.63 11.96
N SER A 327 11.78 -7.46 11.62
CA SER A 327 12.82 -6.81 12.44
C SER A 327 12.24 -6.00 13.60
N LYS A 328 10.93 -5.72 13.60
CA LYS A 328 10.21 -4.94 14.63
C LYS A 328 10.72 -3.50 14.76
N ASN A 329 11.21 -2.93 13.66
CA ASN A 329 11.82 -1.60 13.62
C ASN A 329 11.30 -0.78 12.45
N ILE A 330 11.44 0.54 12.54
CA ILE A 330 11.31 1.44 11.40
C ILE A 330 12.48 1.20 10.46
N ILE A 331 12.19 0.84 9.21
CA ILE A 331 13.21 0.59 8.18
C ILE A 331 13.35 1.77 7.22
N LYS A 332 12.33 2.64 7.14
CA LYS A 332 12.36 3.85 6.31
C LYS A 332 11.40 4.89 6.85
N SER A 333 11.76 6.16 6.69
CA SER A 333 10.90 7.31 6.99
C SER A 333 10.75 8.20 5.76
N ILE A 334 9.54 8.71 5.53
CA ILE A 334 9.24 9.67 4.47
C ILE A 334 8.84 10.98 5.15
N ASN A 335 9.60 12.04 4.90
CA ASN A 335 9.39 13.35 5.50
C ASN A 335 8.45 14.22 4.64
N ASN A 336 8.01 15.35 5.20
CA ASN A 336 7.20 16.38 4.53
C ASN A 336 5.80 15.93 4.11
N VAL A 337 5.18 15.06 4.92
CA VAL A 337 3.79 14.62 4.73
C VAL A 337 2.95 15.07 5.92
N PHE A 338 2.53 16.34 5.90
CA PHE A 338 1.80 16.95 7.02
C PHE A 338 0.44 16.29 7.27
N GLY A 339 0.22 15.84 8.51
CA GLY A 339 -1.07 15.38 9.01
C GLY A 339 -1.70 14.26 8.18
N CYS A 340 -0.98 13.14 7.96
CA CYS A 340 -1.51 12.01 7.20
C CYS A 340 -2.64 11.32 7.96
N LEU A 341 -3.86 11.35 7.41
CA LEU A 341 -5.05 10.71 7.98
C LEU A 341 -5.40 9.40 7.28
N GLY A 342 -5.10 9.28 6.00
CA GLY A 342 -5.40 8.10 5.19
C GLY A 342 -4.28 7.69 4.24
N ILE A 343 -4.10 6.39 4.12
CA ILE A 343 -3.13 5.74 3.24
C ILE A 343 -3.85 4.64 2.47
N CYS A 344 -3.63 4.59 1.16
CA CYS A 344 -4.07 3.49 0.31
C CYS A 344 -2.85 2.90 -0.41
N VAL A 345 -2.62 1.61 -0.24
CA VAL A 345 -1.56 0.86 -0.94
C VAL A 345 -2.21 0.03 -2.03
N LEU A 346 -1.64 0.08 -3.24
CA LEU A 346 -2.09 -0.67 -4.40
C LEU A 346 -1.16 -1.86 -4.67
N ASP A 347 -1.68 -2.87 -5.36
CA ASP A 347 -0.96 -4.13 -5.64
C ASP A 347 0.37 -3.95 -6.41
N ASN A 348 0.52 -2.84 -7.14
CA ASN A 348 1.72 -2.52 -7.92
C ASN A 348 2.79 -1.75 -7.15
N GLY A 349 2.67 -1.65 -5.81
CA GLY A 349 3.59 -0.93 -4.94
C GLY A 349 3.47 0.60 -4.98
N ILE A 350 2.44 1.12 -5.65
CA ILE A 350 2.04 2.53 -5.55
C ILE A 350 1.24 2.70 -4.28
N PHE A 351 1.43 3.81 -3.58
CA PHE A 351 0.57 4.19 -2.47
C PHE A 351 0.20 5.67 -2.52
N LEU A 352 -1.00 5.95 -2.04
CA LEU A 352 -1.56 7.28 -1.94
C LEU A 352 -1.60 7.72 -0.49
N ILE A 353 -1.39 9.00 -0.30
CA ILE A 353 -1.47 9.65 1.01
C ILE A 353 -2.35 10.86 0.90
N GLY A 354 -3.25 11.01 1.87
CA GLY A 354 -4.08 12.18 2.05
C GLY A 354 -4.23 12.53 3.53
N GLY A 355 -4.65 13.75 3.80
CA GLY A 355 -4.81 14.21 5.18
C GLY A 355 -5.16 15.68 5.29
N MET A 356 -4.55 16.35 6.24
CA MET A 356 -4.89 17.74 6.60
C MET A 356 -4.43 18.78 5.57
N SER A 357 -3.54 18.39 4.65
CA SER A 357 -3.07 19.28 3.56
C SER A 357 -4.08 19.46 2.43
N ASN A 358 -5.18 18.68 2.41
CA ASN A 358 -6.18 18.64 1.34
C ASN A 358 -5.62 18.18 -0.02
N ASN A 359 -4.35 17.77 -0.06
CA ASN A 359 -3.66 17.29 -1.25
C ASN A 359 -3.60 15.77 -1.24
N ILE A 360 -3.59 15.18 -2.42
CA ILE A 360 -3.25 13.77 -2.59
C ILE A 360 -1.81 13.69 -3.09
N LYS A 361 -0.97 12.91 -2.41
CA LYS A 361 0.37 12.57 -2.86
C LYS A 361 0.40 11.10 -3.28
N VAL A 362 0.94 10.86 -4.46
CA VAL A 362 1.12 9.52 -5.03
C VAL A 362 2.59 9.16 -4.96
N TYR A 363 2.88 8.01 -4.39
CA TYR A 363 4.24 7.51 -4.21
C TYR A 363 4.46 6.21 -4.98
N LYS A 364 5.66 6.04 -5.51
CA LYS A 364 6.18 4.80 -6.05
C LYS A 364 7.63 4.64 -5.59
N ASN A 365 8.00 3.46 -5.10
CA ASN A 365 9.34 3.20 -4.55
C ASN A 365 9.75 4.23 -3.47
N TYR A 366 8.78 4.70 -2.66
CA TYR A 366 8.96 5.71 -1.61
C TYR A 366 9.28 7.13 -2.10
N GLU A 367 9.20 7.40 -3.40
CA GLU A 367 9.36 8.72 -4.00
C GLU A 367 8.00 9.28 -4.41
N CYS A 368 7.78 10.57 -4.15
CA CYS A 368 6.57 11.25 -4.58
C CYS A 368 6.64 11.49 -6.09
N ILE A 369 5.78 10.78 -6.84
CA ILE A 369 5.73 10.87 -8.30
C ILE A 369 4.66 11.84 -8.81
N GLN A 370 3.66 12.16 -7.95
CA GLN A 370 2.63 13.13 -8.27
C GLN A 370 2.08 13.76 -6.98
N GLU A 371 1.82 15.05 -7.02
CA GLU A 371 1.05 15.78 -6.01
C GLU A 371 -0.15 16.46 -6.68
N ILE A 372 -1.35 16.17 -6.19
CA ILE A 372 -2.61 16.75 -6.65
C ILE A 372 -3.03 17.77 -5.61
N ASN A 373 -2.76 19.03 -5.88
CA ASN A 373 -3.08 20.13 -5.00
C ASN A 373 -4.58 20.40 -4.97
N GLN A 374 -5.09 20.73 -3.79
CA GLN A 374 -6.51 21.04 -3.57
C GLN A 374 -7.44 19.95 -4.14
N SER A 375 -6.99 18.71 -4.02
CA SER A 375 -7.76 17.53 -4.46
C SER A 375 -9.12 17.44 -3.77
N HIS A 376 -9.20 17.92 -2.53
CA HIS A 376 -10.42 18.19 -1.75
C HIS A 376 -10.41 19.61 -1.19
N ARG A 377 -11.55 20.08 -0.69
CA ARG A 377 -11.68 21.40 -0.05
C ARG A 377 -11.37 21.38 1.43
N ASN A 378 -11.28 20.21 2.04
CA ASN A 378 -10.96 19.98 3.45
C ASN A 378 -10.21 18.65 3.61
N TRP A 379 -9.97 18.23 4.86
CA TRP A 379 -9.20 17.05 5.22
C TRP A 379 -9.67 15.79 4.50
N ILE A 380 -8.73 15.06 3.98
CA ILE A 380 -8.96 13.73 3.38
C ILE A 380 -8.80 12.70 4.49
N PHE A 381 -9.89 12.05 4.86
CA PHE A 381 -9.87 11.07 5.95
C PHE A 381 -9.30 9.71 5.52
N GLY A 382 -9.48 9.35 4.25
CA GLY A 382 -8.96 8.10 3.77
C GLY A 382 -9.26 7.82 2.30
N PHE A 383 -8.89 6.60 1.93
CA PHE A 383 -9.06 6.07 0.59
C PHE A 383 -9.50 4.61 0.66
N VAL A 384 -10.16 4.18 -0.38
CA VAL A 384 -10.44 2.77 -0.61
C VAL A 384 -10.23 2.43 -2.09
N GLN A 385 -9.60 1.29 -2.35
CA GLN A 385 -9.50 0.75 -3.69
C GLN A 385 -10.82 0.08 -4.05
N LEU A 386 -11.43 0.54 -5.13
CA LEU A 386 -12.61 -0.05 -5.75
C LEU A 386 -12.16 -1.08 -6.81
N LYS A 387 -13.10 -1.74 -7.48
CA LYS A 387 -12.77 -2.63 -8.61
C LYS A 387 -12.09 -1.86 -9.76
N ASN A 388 -11.34 -2.57 -10.61
CA ASN A 388 -10.70 -2.05 -11.82
C ASN A 388 -9.65 -0.94 -11.57
N ASN A 389 -8.90 -1.02 -10.46
CA ASN A 389 -7.87 -0.04 -10.08
C ASN A 389 -8.38 1.40 -9.90
N VAL A 390 -9.67 1.56 -9.68
CA VAL A 390 -10.29 2.83 -9.34
C VAL A 390 -10.19 3.04 -7.85
N ILE A 391 -9.96 4.28 -7.42
CA ILE A 391 -9.80 4.66 -6.02
C ILE A 391 -10.87 5.65 -5.63
N ALA A 392 -11.48 5.47 -4.48
CA ALA A 392 -12.33 6.47 -3.86
C ALA A 392 -11.58 7.14 -2.72
N SER A 393 -11.53 8.48 -2.70
CA SER A 393 -11.15 9.28 -1.53
C SER A 393 -12.39 9.87 -0.87
N TYR A 394 -12.35 10.02 0.44
CA TYR A 394 -13.45 10.61 1.19
C TYR A 394 -12.96 11.68 2.17
N SER A 395 -13.78 12.71 2.36
CA SER A 395 -13.31 13.94 2.96
C SER A 395 -14.33 14.58 3.90
N GLN A 396 -13.79 15.40 4.79
CA GLN A 396 -14.54 16.34 5.61
C GLN A 396 -15.29 17.40 4.77
N ASP A 397 -14.94 17.60 3.50
CA ASP A 397 -15.64 18.52 2.61
C ASP A 397 -17.00 17.98 2.12
N GLY A 398 -17.42 16.81 2.59
CA GLY A 398 -18.68 16.19 2.21
C GLY A 398 -18.66 15.59 0.81
N THR A 399 -17.50 15.26 0.26
CA THR A 399 -17.43 14.61 -1.05
C THR A 399 -16.69 13.28 -1.00
N ILE A 400 -17.15 12.36 -1.86
CA ILE A 400 -16.37 11.20 -2.29
C ILE A 400 -15.89 11.53 -3.70
N LYS A 401 -14.59 11.46 -3.94
CA LYS A 401 -14.01 11.62 -5.27
C LYS A 401 -13.46 10.31 -5.78
N ILE A 402 -13.76 10.03 -7.03
CA ILE A 402 -13.35 8.81 -7.73
C ILE A 402 -12.18 9.16 -8.64
N TRP A 403 -11.11 8.38 -8.54
CA TRP A 403 -9.84 8.59 -9.21
C TRP A 403 -9.48 7.38 -10.06
N SER A 404 -8.90 7.63 -11.22
CA SER A 404 -8.34 6.59 -12.09
C SER A 404 -6.91 6.95 -12.49
N PHE A 405 -6.11 5.93 -12.78
CA PHE A 405 -4.82 6.11 -13.43
C PHE A 405 -4.98 6.03 -14.94
N ASP A 406 -4.20 6.86 -15.66
CA ASP A 406 -4.04 6.78 -17.11
C ASP A 406 -3.22 5.55 -17.52
#